data_91899f6e64280cad9d22c3578d36f3bb
#
_entry.id   91899f6e64280cad9d22c3578d36f3bb
#
_cell.length_a   1.000
_cell.length_b   1.000
_cell.length_c   1.000
_cell.angle_alpha   90.00
_cell.angle_beta   90.00
_cell.angle_gamma   90.00
#
_symmetry.space_group_name_H-M   'P 1'
#
loop_
_entity.id
_entity.type
_entity.pdbx_description
1 polymer ?
#
loop_
_entity_poly.entity_id
_entity_poly.type
_entity_poly.pdbx_seq_one_letter_code
_entity_poly.pdbx_strand_id
1 'polypeptide(L)'
;MAEKHDPDLIISDIAMAGNMDGVELCHKIKQSEALNHIPVILLTGTTNNEIKLQGISEGADDYITKPFDADLLLARVQSLLKNQTQLRKYFLDSITLKENTQKVPAEYQDFLKRCIQIIEANLENADFDSQYFARAMGMSHSALYTKIKGVSGQTLTAFVRSIRMRRAAVLMLTENMNITQASFQVGFENVRYFREQFTKLFGLTPSDYIKKYRHSFNKDLNTMK
;
A
#
# COMPACT_ATOMS: atom_id res chain seq x y z
N MET A 1 0.74 -22.88 -2.50
CA MET A 1 -0.42 -22.67 -1.60
C MET A 1 -0.59 -21.20 -1.25
N ALA A 2 0.40 -20.50 -0.72
CA ALA A 2 0.28 -19.10 -0.33
C ALA A 2 -0.19 -18.18 -1.46
N GLU A 3 0.36 -18.30 -2.68
CA GLU A 3 -0.07 -17.53 -3.86
C GLU A 3 -1.54 -17.70 -4.24
N LYS A 4 -2.13 -18.86 -3.93
CA LYS A 4 -3.53 -19.17 -4.25
C LYS A 4 -4.51 -18.62 -3.22
N HIS A 5 -4.07 -18.40 -1.97
CA HIS A 5 -4.94 -18.04 -0.86
C HIS A 5 -4.75 -16.62 -0.34
N ASP A 6 -3.70 -15.90 -0.80
CA ASP A 6 -3.32 -14.52 -0.41
C ASP A 6 -3.50 -14.29 1.11
N PRO A 7 -2.76 -15.02 1.98
CA PRO A 7 -2.93 -14.92 3.42
C PRO A 7 -2.47 -13.56 3.93
N ASP A 8 -3.11 -13.05 4.98
CA ASP A 8 -2.73 -11.78 5.61
C ASP A 8 -1.47 -11.90 6.49
N LEU A 9 -1.08 -13.12 6.90
CA LEU A 9 0.10 -13.40 7.71
C LEU A 9 0.47 -14.88 7.60
N ILE A 10 1.76 -15.18 7.66
CA ILE A 10 2.28 -16.55 7.68
C ILE A 10 3.01 -16.80 9.00
N ILE A 11 2.69 -17.92 9.65
CA ILE A 11 3.43 -18.43 10.80
C ILE A 11 4.08 -19.74 10.37
N SER A 12 5.38 -19.85 10.53
CA SER A 12 6.14 -21.04 10.17
C SER A 12 7.06 -21.48 11.30
N ASP A 13 7.12 -22.80 11.53
CA ASP A 13 8.20 -23.36 12.33
C ASP A 13 9.52 -23.31 11.54
N ILE A 14 10.62 -22.99 12.20
CA ILE A 14 11.95 -23.11 11.58
C ILE A 14 12.28 -24.58 11.34
N ALA A 15 12.06 -25.45 12.33
CA ALA A 15 12.36 -26.87 12.23
C ALA A 15 11.17 -27.63 11.62
N MET A 16 11.08 -27.66 10.30
CA MET A 16 10.06 -28.43 9.58
C MET A 16 10.63 -29.76 9.07
N ALA A 17 9.81 -30.80 9.13
CA ALA A 17 10.15 -32.07 8.47
C ALA A 17 10.02 -31.91 6.94
N GLY A 18 11.12 -32.09 6.19
CA GLY A 18 11.12 -31.99 4.73
C GLY A 18 12.41 -31.39 4.18
N ASN A 19 12.38 -31.05 2.89
CA ASN A 19 13.55 -30.51 2.17
C ASN A 19 13.71 -28.98 2.32
N MET A 20 12.87 -28.32 3.12
CA MET A 20 12.85 -26.87 3.29
C MET A 20 12.58 -26.56 4.77
N ASP A 21 13.42 -25.75 5.38
CA ASP A 21 13.16 -25.20 6.71
C ASP A 21 12.36 -23.87 6.65
N GLY A 22 11.96 -23.35 7.82
CA GLY A 22 11.17 -22.11 7.91
C GLY A 22 11.93 -20.87 7.48
N VAL A 23 13.27 -20.85 7.64
CA VAL A 23 14.11 -19.71 7.21
C VAL A 23 14.18 -19.68 5.69
N GLU A 24 14.41 -20.82 5.05
CA GLU A 24 14.40 -20.93 3.59
C GLU A 24 13.01 -20.62 3.00
N LEU A 25 11.93 -21.04 3.68
CA LEU A 25 10.56 -20.67 3.28
C LEU A 25 10.36 -19.16 3.37
N CYS A 26 10.81 -18.52 4.46
CA CYS A 26 10.73 -17.07 4.64
C CYS A 26 11.50 -16.36 3.52
N HIS A 27 12.73 -16.77 3.24
CA HIS A 27 13.53 -16.25 2.14
C HIS A 27 12.79 -16.32 0.80
N LYS A 28 12.23 -17.48 0.44
CA LYS A 28 11.46 -17.63 -0.80
C LYS A 28 10.21 -16.75 -0.85
N ILE A 29 9.50 -16.60 0.28
CA ILE A 29 8.36 -15.68 0.38
C ILE A 29 8.81 -14.24 0.15
N LYS A 30 9.89 -13.80 0.80
CA LYS A 30 10.38 -12.42 0.71
C LYS A 30 11.03 -12.09 -0.64
N GLN A 31 11.47 -13.08 -1.39
CA GLN A 31 11.93 -12.90 -2.77
C GLN A 31 10.80 -12.96 -3.81
N SER A 32 9.64 -13.51 -3.48
CA SER A 32 8.50 -13.60 -4.38
C SER A 32 7.82 -12.23 -4.53
N GLU A 33 7.72 -11.70 -5.76
CA GLU A 33 6.97 -10.45 -6.00
C GLU A 33 5.51 -10.53 -5.55
N ALA A 34 4.91 -11.71 -5.60
CA ALA A 34 3.52 -11.91 -5.19
C ALA A 34 3.32 -11.96 -3.67
N LEU A 35 4.31 -12.47 -2.90
CA LEU A 35 4.14 -12.82 -1.49
C LEU A 35 4.97 -11.98 -0.51
N ASN A 36 5.98 -11.25 -0.98
CA ASN A 36 6.95 -10.54 -0.13
C ASN A 36 6.35 -9.49 0.82
N HIS A 37 5.14 -9.02 0.52
CA HIS A 37 4.39 -8.08 1.35
C HIS A 37 3.70 -8.74 2.56
N ILE A 38 3.62 -10.08 2.58
CA ILE A 38 2.95 -10.84 3.64
C ILE A 38 3.90 -10.93 4.83
N PRO A 39 3.46 -10.52 6.04
CA PRO A 39 4.26 -10.71 7.26
C PRO A 39 4.51 -12.17 7.55
N VAL A 40 5.74 -12.49 7.99
CA VAL A 40 6.16 -13.83 8.37
C VAL A 40 6.64 -13.83 9.81
N ILE A 41 6.02 -14.66 10.65
CA ILE A 41 6.49 -14.96 12.01
C ILE A 41 7.16 -16.33 11.99
N LEU A 42 8.41 -16.41 12.45
CA LEU A 42 9.12 -17.67 12.60
C LEU A 42 9.03 -18.19 14.05
N LEU A 43 8.68 -19.46 14.21
CA LEU A 43 8.70 -20.16 15.48
C LEU A 43 10.02 -20.94 15.60
N THR A 44 10.77 -20.74 16.69
CA THR A 44 12.08 -21.35 16.90
C THR A 44 12.16 -22.13 18.21
N GLY A 45 12.68 -23.32 18.18
CA GLY A 45 12.98 -24.12 19.38
C GLY A 45 14.32 -23.80 20.02
N THR A 46 15.12 -22.90 19.44
CA THR A 46 16.48 -22.60 19.94
C THR A 46 16.59 -21.15 20.41
N THR A 47 17.37 -20.94 21.46
CA THR A 47 17.78 -19.63 21.94
C THR A 47 19.04 -19.12 21.20
N ASN A 48 19.58 -19.88 20.23
CA ASN A 48 20.78 -19.51 19.50
C ASN A 48 20.53 -18.18 18.73
N ASN A 49 21.31 -17.18 19.05
CA ASN A 49 21.23 -15.85 18.47
C ASN A 49 21.61 -15.86 16.96
N GLU A 50 22.42 -16.77 16.50
CA GLU A 50 22.80 -16.86 15.08
C GLU A 50 21.60 -17.20 14.19
N ILE A 51 20.76 -18.17 14.60
CA ILE A 51 19.55 -18.54 13.85
C ILE A 51 18.52 -17.40 13.86
N LYS A 52 18.44 -16.68 14.98
CA LYS A 52 17.57 -15.47 15.05
C LYS A 52 18.06 -14.37 14.13
N LEU A 53 19.36 -14.10 14.12
CA LEU A 53 19.99 -13.12 13.23
C LEU A 53 19.80 -13.51 11.75
N GLN A 54 19.96 -14.79 11.42
CA GLN A 54 19.70 -15.30 10.07
C GLN A 54 18.23 -15.09 9.67
N GLY A 55 17.25 -15.42 10.52
CA GLY A 55 15.83 -15.21 10.24
C GLY A 55 15.50 -13.74 10.00
N ILE A 56 16.12 -12.82 10.76
CA ILE A 56 15.97 -11.37 10.55
C ILE A 56 16.61 -10.93 9.23
N SER A 57 17.82 -11.42 8.89
CA SER A 57 18.51 -11.06 7.65
C SER A 57 17.75 -11.57 6.42
N GLU A 58 17.00 -12.66 6.55
CA GLU A 58 16.14 -13.22 5.50
C GLU A 58 14.75 -12.55 5.43
N GLY A 59 14.51 -11.54 6.27
CA GLY A 59 13.35 -10.65 6.18
C GLY A 59 12.12 -11.09 6.97
N ALA A 60 12.25 -11.97 7.95
CA ALA A 60 11.16 -12.29 8.88
C ALA A 60 10.72 -11.01 9.65
N ASP A 61 9.42 -10.81 9.78
CA ASP A 61 8.85 -9.64 10.46
C ASP A 61 8.85 -9.80 11.99
N ASP A 62 8.81 -11.04 12.47
CA ASP A 62 8.96 -11.36 13.91
C ASP A 62 9.38 -12.83 14.08
N TYR A 63 9.85 -13.19 15.29
CA TYR A 63 10.10 -14.58 15.69
C TYR A 63 9.77 -14.80 17.15
N ILE A 64 9.34 -16.02 17.45
CA ILE A 64 8.91 -16.42 18.78
C ILE A 64 9.60 -17.72 19.17
N THR A 65 10.23 -17.71 20.35
CA THR A 65 10.98 -18.87 20.86
C THR A 65 10.02 -19.85 21.54
N LYS A 66 10.14 -21.12 21.23
CA LYS A 66 9.44 -22.23 21.92
C LYS A 66 10.17 -22.60 23.23
N PRO A 67 9.46 -22.95 24.31
CA PRO A 67 8.00 -22.88 24.45
C PRO A 67 7.54 -21.42 24.53
N PHE A 68 6.40 -21.08 23.89
CA PHE A 68 5.82 -19.74 23.91
C PHE A 68 4.43 -19.76 24.57
N ASP A 69 4.06 -18.62 25.12
CA ASP A 69 2.71 -18.34 25.56
C ASP A 69 1.82 -18.04 24.35
N ALA A 70 0.65 -18.69 24.28
CA ALA A 70 -0.31 -18.49 23.20
C ALA A 70 -0.80 -17.03 23.14
N ASP A 71 -0.97 -16.37 24.27
CA ASP A 71 -1.40 -14.98 24.37
C ASP A 71 -0.32 -14.04 23.79
N LEU A 72 0.97 -14.34 24.00
CA LEU A 72 2.07 -13.60 23.41
C LEU A 72 2.07 -13.73 21.86
N LEU A 73 1.91 -14.94 21.36
CA LEU A 73 1.81 -15.18 19.91
C LEU A 73 0.62 -14.39 19.33
N LEU A 74 -0.54 -14.49 19.96
CA LEU A 74 -1.76 -13.80 19.52
C LEU A 74 -1.56 -12.28 19.52
N ALA A 75 -0.94 -11.71 20.56
CA ALA A 75 -0.65 -10.28 20.64
C ALA A 75 0.29 -9.81 19.51
N ARG A 76 1.30 -10.60 19.13
CA ARG A 76 2.21 -10.30 18.02
C ARG A 76 1.48 -10.32 16.68
N VAL A 77 0.68 -11.36 16.43
CA VAL A 77 -0.17 -11.46 15.22
C VAL A 77 -1.10 -10.25 15.11
N GLN A 78 -1.81 -9.92 16.19
CA GLN A 78 -2.73 -8.78 16.22
C GLN A 78 -2.01 -7.45 15.96
N SER A 79 -0.80 -7.28 16.52
CA SER A 79 0.00 -6.07 16.32
C SER A 79 0.38 -5.89 14.84
N LEU A 80 0.89 -6.94 14.19
CA LEU A 80 1.28 -6.90 12.77
C LEU A 80 0.07 -6.60 11.87
N LEU A 81 -1.05 -7.29 12.05
CA LEU A 81 -2.27 -7.09 11.26
C LEU A 81 -2.89 -5.69 11.49
N LYS A 82 -2.86 -5.21 12.73
CA LYS A 82 -3.33 -3.85 13.07
C LYS A 82 -2.49 -2.78 12.38
N ASN A 83 -1.17 -2.90 12.42
CA ASN A 83 -0.27 -1.95 11.75
C ASN A 83 -0.54 -1.91 10.24
N GLN A 84 -0.69 -3.06 9.60
CA GLN A 84 -1.02 -3.15 8.18
C GLN A 84 -2.38 -2.50 7.86
N THR A 85 -3.39 -2.76 8.69
CA THR A 85 -4.73 -2.15 8.53
C THR A 85 -4.67 -0.63 8.70
N GLN A 86 -3.89 -0.11 9.64
CA GLN A 86 -3.72 1.34 9.85
C GLN A 86 -3.04 2.00 8.64
N LEU A 87 -2.00 1.38 8.06
CA LEU A 87 -1.33 1.88 6.87
C LEU A 87 -2.28 1.93 5.66
N ARG A 88 -3.03 0.85 5.41
CA ARG A 88 -4.01 0.78 4.32
C ARG A 88 -5.11 1.83 4.48
N LYS A 89 -5.57 2.06 5.71
CA LYS A 89 -6.57 3.10 6.00
C LYS A 89 -6.00 4.49 5.80
N TYR A 90 -4.77 4.75 6.29
CA TYR A 90 -4.07 6.02 6.07
C TYR A 90 -3.96 6.32 4.56
N PHE A 91 -3.54 5.35 3.76
CA PHE A 91 -3.48 5.47 2.31
C PHE A 91 -4.85 5.83 1.73
N LEU A 92 -5.90 5.07 2.06
CA LEU A 92 -7.24 5.27 1.53
C LEU A 92 -7.78 6.67 1.86
N ASP A 93 -7.64 7.12 3.12
CA ASP A 93 -8.08 8.44 3.55
C ASP A 93 -7.32 9.54 2.80
N SER A 94 -5.99 9.40 2.63
CA SER A 94 -5.17 10.34 1.85
C SER A 94 -5.59 10.41 0.38
N ILE A 95 -5.90 9.27 -0.25
CA ILE A 95 -6.31 9.23 -1.66
C ILE A 95 -7.73 9.77 -1.85
N THR A 96 -8.63 9.51 -0.91
CA THR A 96 -10.03 9.98 -1.01
C THR A 96 -10.24 11.39 -0.44
N LEU A 97 -9.17 12.11 -0.13
CA LEU A 97 -9.18 13.47 0.41
C LEU A 97 -9.98 13.61 1.72
N LYS A 98 -9.98 12.56 2.52
CA LYS A 98 -10.58 12.56 3.85
C LYS A 98 -9.55 13.01 4.88
N GLU A 99 -10.04 13.53 6.00
CA GLU A 99 -9.20 13.83 7.16
C GLU A 99 -8.53 12.54 7.66
N ASN A 100 -7.21 12.59 7.77
CA ASN A 100 -6.43 11.42 8.14
C ASN A 100 -6.22 11.38 9.65
N THR A 101 -6.98 10.53 10.32
CA THR A 101 -6.91 10.33 11.78
C THR A 101 -5.94 9.24 12.21
N GLN A 102 -5.34 8.51 11.26
CA GLN A 102 -4.43 7.41 11.56
C GLN A 102 -3.03 7.93 11.88
N LYS A 103 -2.49 7.50 13.00
CA LYS A 103 -1.07 7.73 13.35
C LYS A 103 -0.23 6.65 12.69
N VAL A 104 0.52 7.02 11.67
CA VAL A 104 1.49 6.14 11.00
C VAL A 104 2.89 6.74 11.11
N PRO A 105 3.98 5.94 11.07
CA PRO A 105 5.34 6.45 11.09
C PRO A 105 5.60 7.47 9.97
N ALA A 106 6.43 8.48 10.25
CA ALA A 106 6.76 9.55 9.31
C ALA A 106 7.31 9.02 7.97
N GLU A 107 8.10 7.95 8.02
CA GLU A 107 8.63 7.28 6.82
C GLU A 107 7.55 6.88 5.82
N TYR A 108 6.38 6.40 6.28
CA TYR A 108 5.26 6.03 5.40
C TYR A 108 4.55 7.25 4.85
N GLN A 109 4.44 8.32 5.66
CA GLN A 109 3.87 9.59 5.19
C GLN A 109 4.72 10.19 4.08
N ASP A 110 6.04 10.26 4.26
CA ASP A 110 7.00 10.78 3.30
C ASP A 110 7.04 9.92 2.03
N PHE A 111 7.00 8.59 2.18
CA PHE A 111 6.92 7.67 1.05
C PHE A 111 5.66 7.93 0.20
N LEU A 112 4.48 8.01 0.83
CA LEU A 112 3.23 8.27 0.11
C LEU A 112 3.24 9.64 -0.55
N LYS A 113 3.71 10.67 0.15
CA LYS A 113 3.84 12.04 -0.38
C LYS A 113 4.73 12.05 -1.62
N ARG A 114 5.89 11.39 -1.58
CA ARG A 114 6.81 11.28 -2.71
C ARG A 114 6.19 10.52 -3.88
N CYS A 115 5.47 9.42 -3.62
CA CYS A 115 4.73 8.69 -4.66
C CYS A 115 3.71 9.60 -5.36
N ILE A 116 2.92 10.36 -4.60
CA ILE A 116 1.92 11.30 -5.14
C ILE A 116 2.62 12.35 -6.02
N GLN A 117 3.70 12.98 -5.54
CA GLN A 117 4.44 14.00 -6.28
C GLN A 117 4.98 13.47 -7.63
N ILE A 118 5.60 12.28 -7.62
CA ILE A 118 6.17 11.69 -8.84
C ILE A 118 5.07 11.34 -9.84
N ILE A 119 3.97 10.74 -9.40
CA ILE A 119 2.86 10.35 -10.29
C ILE A 119 2.16 11.60 -10.84
N GLU A 120 1.89 12.60 -10.01
CA GLU A 120 1.25 13.84 -10.44
C GLU A 120 2.12 14.66 -11.40
N ALA A 121 3.45 14.61 -11.27
CA ALA A 121 4.39 15.24 -12.20
C ALA A 121 4.50 14.50 -13.56
N ASN A 122 3.99 13.28 -13.66
CA ASN A 122 4.09 12.43 -14.85
C ASN A 122 2.74 11.99 -15.43
N LEU A 123 1.67 12.77 -15.21
CA LEU A 123 0.32 12.42 -15.69
C LEU A 123 0.24 12.30 -17.21
N GLU A 124 0.94 13.16 -17.93
CA GLU A 124 0.97 13.25 -19.39
C GLU A 124 2.16 12.51 -20.03
N ASN A 125 3.02 11.91 -19.21
CA ASN A 125 4.20 11.20 -19.69
C ASN A 125 3.80 9.80 -20.18
N ALA A 126 3.85 9.58 -21.50
CA ALA A 126 3.53 8.29 -22.13
C ALA A 126 4.51 7.16 -21.72
N ASP A 127 5.76 7.52 -21.36
CA ASP A 127 6.79 6.58 -20.94
C ASP A 127 6.74 6.27 -19.44
N PHE A 128 5.76 6.82 -18.71
CA PHE A 128 5.62 6.57 -17.28
C PHE A 128 5.07 5.18 -17.02
N ASP A 129 5.99 4.24 -16.88
CA ASP A 129 5.72 2.85 -16.52
C ASP A 129 6.19 2.52 -15.09
N SER A 130 6.05 1.27 -14.69
CA SER A 130 6.44 0.78 -13.37
C SER A 130 7.96 0.83 -13.14
N GLN A 131 8.76 0.66 -14.18
CA GLN A 131 10.21 0.74 -14.14
C GLN A 131 10.68 2.18 -13.96
N TYR A 132 10.08 3.11 -14.72
CA TYR A 132 10.32 4.54 -14.56
C TYR A 132 9.98 4.98 -13.13
N PHE A 133 8.81 4.58 -12.62
CA PHE A 133 8.39 4.94 -11.28
C PHE A 133 9.35 4.41 -10.20
N ALA A 134 9.82 3.17 -10.32
CA ALA A 134 10.80 2.60 -9.39
C ALA A 134 12.12 3.40 -9.41
N ARG A 135 12.67 3.73 -10.60
CA ARG A 135 13.87 4.57 -10.72
C ARG A 135 13.67 5.95 -10.10
N ALA A 136 12.55 6.60 -10.35
CA ALA A 136 12.23 7.91 -9.78
C ALA A 136 12.10 7.89 -8.24
N MET A 137 11.66 6.77 -7.69
CA MET A 137 11.63 6.53 -6.24
C MET A 137 13.00 6.19 -5.66
N GLY A 138 14.02 5.88 -6.49
CA GLY A 138 15.33 5.38 -6.06
C GLY A 138 15.27 3.96 -5.49
N MET A 139 14.37 3.13 -6.01
CA MET A 139 14.11 1.76 -5.54
C MET A 139 14.20 0.76 -6.68
N SER A 140 14.50 -0.51 -6.37
CA SER A 140 14.26 -1.60 -7.34
C SER A 140 12.76 -1.78 -7.56
N HIS A 141 12.38 -2.34 -8.72
CA HIS A 141 10.97 -2.62 -9.04
C HIS A 141 10.30 -3.50 -7.97
N SER A 142 10.99 -4.56 -7.55
CA SER A 142 10.51 -5.48 -6.51
C SER A 142 10.33 -4.78 -5.16
N ALA A 143 11.30 -3.96 -4.71
CA ALA A 143 11.21 -3.22 -3.47
C ALA A 143 10.05 -2.19 -3.48
N LEU A 144 9.84 -1.50 -4.60
CA LEU A 144 8.71 -0.59 -4.76
C LEU A 144 7.38 -1.34 -4.71
N TYR A 145 7.28 -2.46 -5.44
CA TYR A 145 6.08 -3.29 -5.45
C TYR A 145 5.71 -3.76 -4.03
N THR A 146 6.67 -4.32 -3.29
CA THR A 146 6.50 -4.75 -1.90
C THR A 146 5.99 -3.63 -1.00
N LYS A 147 6.66 -2.48 -1.06
CA LYS A 147 6.32 -1.33 -0.21
C LYS A 147 4.92 -0.80 -0.54
N ILE A 148 4.57 -0.68 -1.82
CA ILE A 148 3.23 -0.25 -2.26
C ILE A 148 2.15 -1.26 -1.84
N LYS A 149 2.38 -2.55 -2.04
CA LYS A 149 1.43 -3.60 -1.66
C LYS A 149 1.22 -3.62 -0.14
N GLY A 150 2.28 -3.47 0.65
CA GLY A 150 2.21 -3.39 2.11
C GLY A 150 1.41 -2.19 2.60
N VAL A 151 1.69 -0.99 2.07
CA VAL A 151 1.05 0.27 2.49
C VAL A 151 -0.39 0.39 2.03
N SER A 152 -0.72 -0.07 0.82
CA SER A 152 -2.02 0.18 0.17
C SER A 152 -2.88 -1.06 -0.01
N GLY A 153 -2.31 -2.26 0.04
CA GLY A 153 -2.97 -3.51 -0.36
C GLY A 153 -3.19 -3.64 -1.87
N GLN A 154 -2.70 -2.68 -2.67
CA GLN A 154 -2.97 -2.60 -4.11
C GLN A 154 -1.78 -3.09 -4.95
N THR A 155 -2.06 -3.50 -6.18
CA THR A 155 -1.01 -3.64 -7.20
C THR A 155 -0.47 -2.28 -7.60
N LEU A 156 0.75 -2.24 -8.16
CA LEU A 156 1.40 -0.98 -8.60
C LEU A 156 0.51 -0.18 -9.57
N THR A 157 -0.08 -0.86 -10.56
CA THR A 157 -1.00 -0.23 -11.52
C THR A 157 -2.26 0.33 -10.86
N ALA A 158 -2.86 -0.40 -9.90
CA ALA A 158 -4.02 0.07 -9.16
C ALA A 158 -3.69 1.26 -8.26
N PHE A 159 -2.51 1.26 -7.65
CA PHE A 159 -1.99 2.35 -6.83
C PHE A 159 -1.80 3.64 -7.65
N VAL A 160 -1.11 3.57 -8.80
CA VAL A 160 -0.94 4.71 -9.71
C VAL A 160 -2.31 5.24 -10.14
N ARG A 161 -3.23 4.36 -10.53
CA ARG A 161 -4.59 4.73 -10.91
C ARG A 161 -5.32 5.45 -9.77
N SER A 162 -5.19 5.00 -8.54
CA SER A 162 -5.83 5.66 -7.38
C SER A 162 -5.32 7.09 -7.17
N ILE A 163 -4.02 7.33 -7.36
CA ILE A 163 -3.42 8.67 -7.26
C ILE A 163 -3.89 9.57 -8.43
N ARG A 164 -3.95 9.05 -9.65
CA ARG A 164 -4.51 9.78 -10.80
C ARG A 164 -5.96 10.21 -10.54
N MET A 165 -6.78 9.33 -9.94
CA MET A 165 -8.17 9.67 -9.57
C MET A 165 -8.25 10.71 -8.46
N ARG A 166 -7.34 10.65 -7.46
CA ARG A 166 -7.20 11.69 -6.45
C ARG A 166 -6.96 13.06 -7.12
N ARG A 167 -6.02 13.14 -8.06
CA ARG A 167 -5.74 14.37 -8.80
C ARG A 167 -6.97 14.85 -9.59
N ALA A 168 -7.69 13.94 -10.28
CA ALA A 168 -8.93 14.28 -10.97
C ALA A 168 -9.98 14.87 -10.00
N ALA A 169 -10.13 14.29 -8.80
CA ALA A 169 -11.03 14.83 -7.77
C ALA A 169 -10.64 16.27 -7.37
N VAL A 170 -9.35 16.54 -7.17
CA VAL A 170 -8.84 17.89 -6.90
C VAL A 170 -9.18 18.83 -8.06
N LEU A 171 -8.85 18.49 -9.31
CA LEU A 171 -9.12 19.30 -10.49
C LEU A 171 -10.61 19.66 -10.63
N MET A 172 -11.50 18.68 -10.42
CA MET A 172 -12.95 18.89 -10.46
C MET A 172 -13.47 19.82 -9.34
N LEU A 173 -12.84 19.80 -8.16
CA LEU A 173 -13.27 20.60 -7.01
C LEU A 173 -12.71 22.03 -7.06
N THR A 174 -11.42 22.19 -7.45
CA THR A 174 -10.68 23.47 -7.33
C THR A 174 -10.61 24.25 -8.63
N GLU A 175 -10.48 23.58 -9.77
CA GLU A 175 -10.25 24.21 -11.07
C GLU A 175 -11.50 24.25 -11.97
N ASN A 176 -12.67 23.89 -11.42
CA ASN A 176 -13.94 23.82 -12.15
C ASN A 176 -13.93 22.97 -13.42
N MET A 177 -12.98 22.06 -13.56
CA MET A 177 -12.94 21.16 -14.70
C MET A 177 -14.17 20.27 -14.75
N ASN A 178 -14.70 20.03 -15.94
CA ASN A 178 -15.73 19.02 -16.11
C ASN A 178 -15.14 17.60 -16.03
N ILE A 179 -16.00 16.61 -15.84
CA ILE A 179 -15.59 15.21 -15.62
C ILE A 179 -14.74 14.67 -16.77
N THR A 180 -15.10 15.01 -18.01
CA THR A 180 -14.39 14.56 -19.21
C THR A 180 -13.01 15.19 -19.31
N GLN A 181 -12.89 16.48 -19.09
CA GLN A 181 -11.61 17.19 -19.05
C GLN A 181 -10.70 16.63 -17.95
N ALA A 182 -11.21 16.50 -16.73
CA ALA A 182 -10.44 15.97 -15.61
C ALA A 182 -9.98 14.52 -15.87
N SER A 183 -10.82 13.68 -16.50
CA SER A 183 -10.43 12.30 -16.81
C SER A 183 -9.27 12.24 -17.82
N PHE A 184 -9.30 13.03 -18.86
CA PHE A 184 -8.20 13.08 -19.85
C PHE A 184 -6.92 13.69 -19.27
N GLN A 185 -7.06 14.79 -18.50
CA GLN A 185 -5.91 15.45 -17.84
C GLN A 185 -5.11 14.51 -16.94
N VAL A 186 -5.76 13.51 -16.35
CA VAL A 186 -5.06 12.53 -15.49
C VAL A 186 -4.75 11.20 -16.21
N GLY A 187 -4.84 11.19 -17.55
CA GLY A 187 -4.40 10.09 -18.41
C GLY A 187 -5.39 8.94 -18.51
N PHE A 188 -6.71 9.18 -18.43
CA PHE A 188 -7.72 8.19 -18.76
C PHE A 188 -8.26 8.45 -20.17
N GLU A 189 -8.12 7.49 -21.05
CA GLU A 189 -8.63 7.57 -22.41
C GLU A 189 -10.15 7.29 -22.51
N ASN A 190 -10.71 6.57 -21.54
CA ASN A 190 -12.12 6.17 -21.53
C ASN A 190 -12.84 6.76 -20.30
N VAL A 191 -13.72 7.73 -20.57
CA VAL A 191 -14.50 8.43 -19.53
C VAL A 191 -15.48 7.51 -18.80
N ARG A 192 -16.04 6.48 -19.47
CA ARG A 192 -16.94 5.52 -18.83
C ARG A 192 -16.17 4.68 -17.82
N TYR A 193 -15.02 4.14 -18.22
CA TYR A 193 -14.13 3.41 -17.32
C TYR A 193 -13.67 4.29 -16.14
N PHE A 194 -13.31 5.56 -16.40
CA PHE A 194 -12.97 6.52 -15.34
C PHE A 194 -14.12 6.65 -14.32
N ARG A 195 -15.36 6.86 -14.77
CA ARG A 195 -16.53 7.01 -13.89
C ARG A 195 -16.77 5.78 -13.03
N GLU A 196 -16.68 4.59 -13.60
CA GLU A 196 -16.84 3.32 -12.89
C GLU A 196 -15.78 3.16 -11.80
N GLN A 197 -14.52 3.41 -12.13
CA GLN A 197 -13.40 3.30 -11.18
C GLN A 197 -13.45 4.40 -10.11
N PHE A 198 -13.83 5.62 -10.48
CA PHE A 198 -14.02 6.72 -9.54
C PHE A 198 -15.10 6.38 -8.51
N THR A 199 -16.24 5.88 -8.97
CA THR A 199 -17.34 5.47 -8.09
C THR A 199 -16.90 4.34 -7.14
N LYS A 200 -16.11 3.38 -7.64
CA LYS A 200 -15.56 2.30 -6.82
C LYS A 200 -14.62 2.81 -5.72
N LEU A 201 -13.81 3.82 -6.02
CA LEU A 201 -12.82 4.37 -5.08
C LEU A 201 -13.45 5.33 -4.06
N PHE A 202 -14.29 6.27 -4.52
CA PHE A 202 -14.85 7.34 -3.70
C PHE A 202 -16.22 7.01 -3.09
N GLY A 203 -16.88 5.94 -3.55
CA GLY A 203 -18.24 5.56 -3.12
C GLY A 203 -19.34 6.47 -3.67
N LEU A 204 -19.02 7.42 -4.54
CA LEU A 204 -19.93 8.38 -5.15
C LEU A 204 -19.60 8.52 -6.65
N THR A 205 -20.61 8.80 -7.48
CA THR A 205 -20.32 9.18 -8.86
C THR A 205 -19.55 10.50 -8.90
N PRO A 206 -18.74 10.76 -9.93
CA PRO A 206 -18.04 12.05 -10.05
C PRO A 206 -18.98 13.25 -9.93
N SER A 207 -20.18 13.18 -10.49
CA SER A 207 -21.19 14.24 -10.42
C SER A 207 -21.69 14.47 -8.99
N ASP A 208 -22.00 13.41 -8.25
CA ASP A 208 -22.46 13.50 -6.88
C ASP A 208 -21.33 13.96 -5.94
N TYR A 209 -20.10 13.52 -6.24
CA TYR A 209 -18.91 13.95 -5.52
C TYR A 209 -18.70 15.47 -5.63
N ILE A 210 -18.75 16.01 -6.85
CA ILE A 210 -18.66 17.46 -7.10
C ILE A 210 -19.79 18.20 -6.36
N LYS A 211 -21.03 17.73 -6.50
CA LYS A 211 -22.20 18.36 -5.86
C LYS A 211 -22.05 18.40 -4.34
N LYS A 212 -21.51 17.33 -3.74
CA LYS A 212 -21.38 17.20 -2.28
C LYS A 212 -20.24 18.06 -1.71
N TYR A 213 -19.10 18.11 -2.39
CA TYR A 213 -17.85 18.61 -1.79
C TYR A 213 -17.38 19.97 -2.33
N ARG A 214 -17.86 20.44 -3.48
CA ARG A 214 -17.38 21.70 -4.08
C ARG A 214 -17.58 22.93 -3.16
N HIS A 215 -18.68 23.00 -2.44
CA HIS A 215 -18.95 24.14 -1.54
C HIS A 215 -18.09 24.13 -0.28
N SER A 216 -17.78 22.99 0.29
CA SER A 216 -16.91 22.87 1.47
C SER A 216 -15.45 23.12 1.12
N PHE A 217 -14.97 22.60 0.00
CA PHE A 217 -13.58 22.83 -0.46
C PHE A 217 -13.27 24.29 -0.74
N ASN A 218 -14.22 25.05 -1.27
CA ASN A 218 -14.06 26.50 -1.50
C ASN A 218 -14.08 27.34 -0.21
N LYS A 219 -14.70 26.83 0.87
CA LYS A 219 -14.66 27.51 2.18
C LYS A 219 -13.30 27.37 2.86
N ASP A 220 -12.71 26.17 2.82
CA ASP A 220 -11.41 25.90 3.45
C ASP A 220 -10.26 26.65 2.77
N LEU A 221 -10.31 26.84 1.45
CA LEU A 221 -9.34 27.66 0.70
C LEU A 221 -9.43 29.16 1.02
N ASN A 222 -10.59 29.67 1.40
CA ASN A 222 -10.78 31.07 1.79
C ASN A 222 -10.41 31.36 3.26
N THR A 223 -10.30 30.32 4.10
CA THR A 223 -9.88 30.44 5.50
C THR A 223 -8.36 30.27 5.68
N MET A 224 -7.64 29.85 4.64
CA MET A 224 -6.17 29.70 4.62
C MET A 224 -5.45 30.86 3.89
N LYS A 225 -6.16 31.94 3.55
CA LYS A 225 -5.59 33.22 3.15
C LYS A 225 -5.66 34.15 4.35
#